data_68c91d4768c10a6e00febd93e1d2bd23
#
_entry.id   68c91d4768c10a6e00febd93e1d2bd23
#
_cell.length_a   1.000
_cell.length_b   1.000
_cell.length_c   1.000
_cell.angle_alpha   90.00
_cell.angle_beta   90.00
_cell.angle_gamma   90.00
#
_symmetry.space_group_name_H-M   'P 1'
#
loop_
_entity.id
_entity.type
_entity.pdbx_description
1 polymer ?
#
loop_
_entity_poly.entity_id
_entity_poly.type
_entity_poly.pdbx_seq_one_letter_code
_entity_poly.pdbx_strand_id
1 'polypeptide(L)'
;MLMAVTGIPEGRAREYIFSTPLLHGLSYRLVNHDSPLLKRKLAYCRSYLEKSIDKSNCEDVFNANDLINKVINKQSDLWISIDKDGDIKGCLIVGFGELPRGKIVTVEAMSSESLSSIAALPFLEKYYKELGFKFFEIAGRKGWEKVMKPLGYDFKNITIRKSL
;
A
#
# COMPACT_ATOMS: atom_id res chain seq x y z
N MET A 1 -9.20 6.01 16.26
CA MET A 1 -10.03 6.80 15.34
C MET A 1 -10.78 5.86 14.43
N LEU A 2 -12.09 5.97 14.37
CA LEU A 2 -12.91 5.15 13.48
C LEU A 2 -12.83 5.70 12.06
N MET A 3 -12.50 4.83 11.12
CA MET A 3 -12.40 5.14 9.70
C MET A 3 -13.39 4.25 8.95
N ALA A 4 -14.30 4.89 8.19
CA ALA A 4 -15.18 4.14 7.32
C ALA A 4 -14.39 3.63 6.11
N VAL A 5 -14.52 2.33 5.82
CA VAL A 5 -13.91 1.74 4.63
C VAL A 5 -14.79 2.09 3.44
N THR A 6 -14.18 2.63 2.39
CA THR A 6 -14.84 2.96 1.13
C THR A 6 -14.40 2.00 0.03
N GLY A 7 -15.18 1.91 -1.04
CA GLY A 7 -14.81 1.18 -2.23
C GLY A 7 -13.81 1.95 -3.10
N ILE A 8 -13.54 1.42 -4.29
CA ILE A 8 -12.64 2.03 -5.26
C ILE A 8 -13.15 3.41 -5.65
N PRO A 9 -12.28 4.45 -5.62
CA PRO A 9 -12.67 5.80 -5.99
C PRO A 9 -13.17 5.90 -7.45
N GLU A 10 -14.17 6.73 -7.68
CA GLU A 10 -14.59 7.08 -9.03
C GLU A 10 -13.47 7.79 -9.80
N GLY A 11 -13.44 7.61 -11.12
CA GLY A 11 -12.45 8.23 -11.99
C GLY A 11 -11.06 7.62 -11.93
N ARG A 12 -10.87 6.57 -11.12
CA ARG A 12 -9.61 5.86 -11.03
C ARG A 12 -9.30 5.14 -12.34
N ALA A 13 -8.07 5.27 -12.83
CA ALA A 13 -7.59 4.49 -13.95
C ALA A 13 -7.62 2.99 -13.61
N ARG A 14 -7.98 2.15 -14.58
CA ARG A 14 -7.95 0.69 -14.41
C ARG A 14 -6.55 0.17 -14.21
N GLU A 15 -5.59 0.76 -14.91
CA GLU A 15 -4.16 0.50 -14.77
C GLU A 15 -3.42 1.81 -14.69
N TYR A 16 -2.39 1.85 -13.88
CA TYR A 16 -1.48 2.97 -13.76
C TYR A 16 -0.06 2.43 -13.61
N ILE A 17 0.86 3.00 -14.37
CA ILE A 17 2.26 2.58 -14.37
C ILE A 17 3.12 3.82 -14.22
N PHE A 18 4.08 3.77 -13.31
CA PHE A 18 5.13 4.78 -13.25
C PHE A 18 6.50 4.15 -13.06
N SER A 19 7.51 4.79 -13.63
CA SER A 19 8.91 4.43 -13.44
C SER A 19 9.75 5.69 -13.46
N THR A 20 10.86 5.66 -12.77
CA THR A 20 11.87 6.71 -12.77
C THR A 20 13.25 6.10 -12.55
N PRO A 21 14.36 6.81 -12.88
CA PRO A 21 15.69 6.33 -12.55
C PRO A 21 15.90 6.05 -11.05
N LEU A 22 15.14 6.74 -10.17
CA LEU A 22 15.19 6.55 -8.73
C LEU A 22 14.67 5.18 -8.28
N LEU A 23 13.92 4.47 -9.14
CA LEU A 23 13.38 3.14 -8.86
C LEU A 23 14.32 2.02 -9.29
N HIS A 24 15.54 2.34 -9.71
CA HIS A 24 16.59 1.36 -10.06
C HIS A 24 16.14 0.31 -11.10
N GLY A 25 15.43 0.76 -12.15
CA GLY A 25 14.94 -0.12 -13.22
C GLY A 25 13.63 -0.84 -12.90
N LEU A 26 13.02 -0.57 -11.75
CA LEU A 26 11.69 -1.06 -11.42
C LEU A 26 10.60 -0.13 -11.96
N SER A 27 9.47 -0.70 -12.32
CA SER A 27 8.23 0.01 -12.54
C SER A 27 7.20 -0.40 -11.51
N TYR A 28 6.40 0.55 -11.04
CA TYR A 28 5.27 0.29 -10.16
C TYR A 28 3.98 0.31 -10.96
N ARG A 29 3.18 -0.71 -10.77
CA ARG A 29 1.93 -0.91 -11.52
C ARG A 29 0.76 -1.10 -10.57
N LEU A 30 -0.29 -0.32 -10.79
CA LEU A 30 -1.58 -0.55 -10.17
C LEU A 30 -2.25 -1.74 -10.88
N VAL A 31 -2.62 -2.76 -10.12
CA VAL A 31 -3.28 -3.94 -10.67
C VAL A 31 -4.78 -3.68 -10.80
N ASN A 32 -5.32 -3.97 -11.99
CA ASN A 32 -6.75 -3.89 -12.23
C ASN A 32 -7.48 -4.98 -11.43
N HIS A 33 -8.47 -4.60 -10.62
CA HIS A 33 -9.29 -5.54 -9.85
C HIS A 33 -10.10 -6.50 -10.72
N ASP A 34 -10.42 -6.11 -11.93
CA ASP A 34 -11.17 -6.94 -12.89
C ASP A 34 -10.25 -7.84 -13.74
N SER A 35 -8.94 -7.77 -13.52
CA SER A 35 -7.98 -8.62 -14.22
C SER A 35 -8.18 -10.09 -13.87
N PRO A 36 -8.24 -10.99 -14.86
CA PRO A 36 -8.29 -12.43 -14.59
C PRO A 36 -7.02 -12.95 -13.91
N LEU A 37 -5.93 -12.18 -13.93
CA LEU A 37 -4.67 -12.52 -13.29
C LEU A 37 -4.53 -11.99 -11.86
N LEU A 38 -5.54 -11.30 -11.33
CA LEU A 38 -5.46 -10.69 -10.00
C LEU A 38 -5.11 -11.70 -8.91
N LYS A 39 -5.81 -12.81 -8.85
CA LYS A 39 -5.56 -13.86 -7.84
C LYS A 39 -4.16 -14.47 -7.96
N ARG A 40 -3.68 -14.64 -9.18
CA ARG A 40 -2.33 -15.15 -9.44
C ARG A 40 -1.26 -14.15 -8.97
N LYS A 41 -1.45 -12.86 -9.26
CA LYS A 41 -0.55 -11.80 -8.78
C LYS A 41 -0.55 -11.69 -7.26
N LEU A 42 -1.72 -11.80 -6.63
CA LEU A 42 -1.83 -11.83 -5.16
C LEU A 42 -1.11 -13.05 -4.55
N ALA A 43 -1.21 -14.22 -5.16
CA ALA A 43 -0.49 -15.40 -4.72
C ALA A 43 1.03 -15.19 -4.78
N TYR A 44 1.52 -14.53 -5.82
CA TYR A 44 2.92 -14.15 -5.95
C TYR A 44 3.38 -13.17 -4.87
N CYS A 45 2.49 -12.26 -4.46
CA CYS A 45 2.79 -11.25 -3.45
C CYS A 45 2.72 -11.78 -2.01
N ARG A 46 2.18 -12.97 -1.78
CA ARG A 46 1.94 -13.52 -0.44
C ARG A 46 3.17 -13.43 0.47
N SER A 47 4.32 -13.86 -0.01
CA SER A 47 5.56 -13.83 0.78
C SER A 47 5.99 -12.42 1.18
N TYR A 48 5.78 -11.44 0.31
CA TYR A 48 6.04 -10.03 0.62
C TYR A 48 5.07 -9.49 1.68
N LEU A 49 3.80 -9.88 1.60
CA LEU A 49 2.77 -9.50 2.58
C LEU A 49 3.08 -10.09 3.95
N GLU A 50 3.43 -11.36 4.02
CA GLU A 50 3.83 -12.03 5.26
C GLU A 50 5.03 -11.35 5.92
N LYS A 51 6.07 -11.01 5.15
CA LYS A 51 7.23 -10.25 5.65
C LYS A 51 6.84 -8.88 6.18
N SER A 52 5.94 -8.18 5.50
CA SER A 52 5.47 -6.85 5.94
C SER A 52 4.71 -6.95 7.26
N ILE A 53 3.84 -7.93 7.40
CA ILE A 53 3.04 -8.17 8.61
C ILE A 53 3.95 -8.50 9.79
N ASP A 54 4.89 -9.43 9.63
CA ASP A 54 5.84 -9.82 10.68
C ASP A 54 6.67 -8.63 11.16
N LYS A 55 7.15 -7.80 10.24
CA LYS A 55 7.96 -6.63 10.57
C LYS A 55 7.18 -5.52 11.26
N SER A 56 5.87 -5.44 11.07
CA SER A 56 5.01 -4.41 11.66
C SER A 56 4.36 -4.86 12.97
N ASN A 57 4.56 -6.10 13.41
CA ASN A 57 3.92 -6.69 14.59
C ASN A 57 2.40 -6.61 14.56
N CYS A 58 1.82 -6.89 13.41
CA CYS A 58 0.37 -6.86 13.19
C CYS A 58 -0.26 -8.26 13.03
N GLU A 59 0.51 -9.31 13.24
CA GLU A 59 0.06 -10.70 13.09
C GLU A 59 -1.07 -11.11 14.03
N ASP A 60 -1.26 -10.40 15.13
CA ASP A 60 -2.37 -10.58 16.07
C ASP A 60 -3.70 -9.98 15.57
N VAL A 61 -3.65 -9.15 14.53
CA VAL A 61 -4.81 -8.39 14.02
C VAL A 61 -5.24 -8.88 12.65
N PHE A 62 -4.29 -9.12 11.76
CA PHE A 62 -4.57 -9.62 10.42
C PHE A 62 -3.41 -10.45 9.88
N ASN A 63 -3.71 -11.25 8.89
CA ASN A 63 -2.74 -12.07 8.17
C ASN A 63 -2.76 -11.74 6.66
N ALA A 64 -1.93 -12.42 5.88
CA ALA A 64 -1.86 -12.18 4.44
C ALA A 64 -3.20 -12.46 3.73
N ASN A 65 -3.95 -13.45 4.16
CA ASN A 65 -5.27 -13.74 3.59
C ASN A 65 -6.26 -12.59 3.78
N ASP A 66 -6.23 -11.94 4.93
CA ASP A 66 -7.10 -10.79 5.21
C ASP A 66 -6.81 -9.64 4.25
N LEU A 67 -5.53 -9.33 4.01
CA LEU A 67 -5.11 -8.31 3.04
C LEU A 67 -5.47 -8.69 1.61
N ILE A 68 -5.26 -9.93 1.22
CA ILE A 68 -5.62 -10.45 -0.11
C ILE A 68 -7.13 -10.33 -0.33
N ASN A 69 -7.93 -10.70 0.66
CA ASN A 69 -9.40 -10.59 0.58
C ASN A 69 -9.87 -9.14 0.45
N LYS A 70 -9.20 -8.20 1.11
CA LYS A 70 -9.51 -6.77 0.95
C LYS A 70 -9.30 -6.31 -0.49
N VAL A 71 -8.25 -6.77 -1.16
CA VAL A 71 -8.01 -6.46 -2.58
C VAL A 71 -9.07 -7.11 -3.46
N ILE A 72 -9.37 -8.38 -3.26
CA ILE A 72 -10.40 -9.11 -4.02
C ILE A 72 -11.77 -8.43 -3.87
N ASN A 73 -12.11 -7.96 -2.68
CA ASN A 73 -13.36 -7.28 -2.37
C ASN A 73 -13.37 -5.80 -2.73
N LYS A 74 -12.37 -5.32 -3.46
CA LYS A 74 -12.24 -3.93 -3.91
C LYS A 74 -12.20 -2.89 -2.78
N GLN A 75 -11.69 -3.28 -1.63
CA GLN A 75 -11.51 -2.41 -0.46
C GLN A 75 -10.09 -1.84 -0.37
N SER A 76 -9.17 -2.38 -1.15
CA SER A 76 -7.78 -1.95 -1.21
C SER A 76 -7.24 -2.09 -2.63
N ASP A 77 -6.26 -1.27 -2.96
CA ASP A 77 -5.46 -1.39 -4.18
C ASP A 77 -4.26 -2.28 -3.97
N LEU A 78 -3.91 -3.04 -5.01
CA LEU A 78 -2.63 -3.74 -5.11
C LEU A 78 -1.73 -2.99 -6.10
N TRP A 79 -0.57 -2.57 -5.62
CA TRP A 79 0.54 -2.10 -6.45
C TRP A 79 1.64 -3.15 -6.43
N ILE A 80 2.22 -3.42 -7.59
CA ILE A 80 3.35 -4.35 -7.71
C ILE A 80 4.54 -3.62 -8.33
N SER A 81 5.73 -3.93 -7.85
CA SER A 81 6.97 -3.52 -8.51
C SER A 81 7.46 -4.64 -9.40
N ILE A 82 7.83 -4.28 -10.63
CA ILE A 82 8.22 -5.22 -11.68
C ILE A 82 9.57 -4.76 -12.23
N ASP A 83 10.49 -5.69 -12.40
CA ASP A 83 11.77 -5.43 -13.04
C ASP A 83 11.66 -5.43 -14.58
N LYS A 84 12.79 -5.20 -15.24
CA LYS A 84 12.88 -5.19 -16.72
C LYS A 84 12.50 -6.52 -17.37
N ASP A 85 12.62 -7.62 -16.64
CA ASP A 85 12.31 -8.98 -17.12
C ASP A 85 10.84 -9.36 -16.84
N GLY A 86 10.08 -8.47 -16.20
CA GLY A 86 8.68 -8.69 -15.87
C GLY A 86 8.44 -9.42 -14.55
N ASP A 87 9.49 -9.65 -13.75
CA ASP A 87 9.38 -10.33 -12.47
C ASP A 87 8.91 -9.38 -11.36
N ILE A 88 8.01 -9.87 -10.52
CA ILE A 88 7.53 -9.12 -9.35
C ILE A 88 8.61 -9.11 -8.28
N LYS A 89 8.99 -7.89 -7.85
CA LYS A 89 10.06 -7.65 -6.85
C LYS A 89 9.55 -7.05 -5.56
N GLY A 90 8.28 -6.76 -5.47
CA GLY A 90 7.65 -6.23 -4.27
C GLY A 90 6.19 -5.89 -4.50
N CYS A 91 5.51 -5.53 -3.43
CA CYS A 91 4.13 -5.09 -3.50
C CYS A 91 3.78 -4.10 -2.39
N LEU A 92 2.71 -3.33 -2.64
CA LEU A 92 2.07 -2.49 -1.65
C LEU A 92 0.57 -2.76 -1.67
N ILE A 93 -0.04 -2.73 -0.51
CA ILE A 93 -1.50 -2.71 -0.38
C ILE A 93 -1.91 -1.38 0.22
N VAL A 94 -2.80 -0.69 -0.47
CA VAL A 94 -3.29 0.63 -0.09
C VAL A 94 -4.79 0.56 0.12
N GLY A 95 -5.21 0.77 1.36
CA GLY A 95 -6.62 0.78 1.73
C GLY A 95 -7.22 2.18 1.65
N PHE A 96 -8.54 2.23 1.53
CA PHE A 96 -9.33 3.46 1.42
C PHE A 96 -10.18 3.66 2.66
N GLY A 97 -10.30 4.92 3.06
CA GLY A 97 -11.17 5.28 4.15
C GLY A 97 -11.65 6.72 4.04
N GLU A 98 -12.57 7.07 4.92
CA GLU A 98 -13.11 8.41 5.02
C GLU A 98 -13.08 8.90 6.46
N LEU A 99 -12.50 10.07 6.63
CA LEU A 99 -12.44 10.79 7.89
C LEU A 99 -13.39 11.99 7.82
N PRO A 100 -13.78 12.58 8.96
CA PRO A 100 -14.67 13.77 8.96
C PRO A 100 -14.17 14.92 8.10
N ARG A 101 -12.85 15.06 7.93
CA ARG A 101 -12.25 16.17 7.16
C ARG A 101 -11.76 15.79 5.77
N GLY A 102 -11.99 14.57 5.32
CA GLY A 102 -11.65 14.16 3.97
C GLY A 102 -11.28 12.69 3.85
N LYS A 103 -11.11 12.26 2.62
CA LYS A 103 -10.72 10.88 2.30
C LYS A 103 -9.26 10.63 2.63
N ILE A 104 -8.97 9.43 3.07
CA ILE A 104 -7.63 8.97 3.43
C ILE A 104 -7.28 7.68 2.71
N VAL A 105 -6.04 7.58 2.27
CA VAL A 105 -5.43 6.31 1.88
C VAL A 105 -4.42 5.89 2.93
N THR A 106 -4.38 4.61 3.21
CA THR A 106 -3.45 4.01 4.17
C THR A 106 -2.65 2.92 3.49
N VAL A 107 -1.34 3.01 3.55
CA VAL A 107 -0.46 1.90 3.14
C VAL A 107 -0.53 0.84 4.24
N GLU A 108 -1.23 -0.24 3.95
CA GLU A 108 -1.49 -1.33 4.91
C GLU A 108 -0.36 -2.37 4.93
N ALA A 109 0.31 -2.54 3.80
CA ALA A 109 1.48 -3.41 3.68
C ALA A 109 2.41 -2.87 2.61
N MET A 110 3.70 -2.97 2.87
CA MET A 110 4.74 -2.53 1.95
C MET A 110 5.96 -3.43 2.13
N SER A 111 6.34 -4.14 1.07
CA SER A 111 7.52 -4.98 1.07
C SER A 111 8.12 -5.06 -0.32
N SER A 112 9.43 -4.99 -0.40
CA SER A 112 10.18 -5.14 -1.64
C SER A 112 11.57 -5.70 -1.35
N GLU A 113 12.23 -6.20 -2.40
CA GLU A 113 13.61 -6.67 -2.32
C GLU A 113 14.63 -5.53 -2.21
N SER A 114 14.18 -4.28 -2.41
CA SER A 114 15.01 -3.08 -2.35
C SER A 114 14.27 -1.95 -1.62
N LEU A 115 14.98 -0.85 -1.35
CA LEU A 115 14.38 0.37 -0.78
C LEU A 115 13.54 1.18 -1.79
N SER A 116 13.29 0.64 -2.97
CA SER A 116 12.51 1.30 -4.03
C SER A 116 11.08 1.66 -3.61
N SER A 117 10.49 0.92 -2.67
CA SER A 117 9.15 1.23 -2.15
C SER A 117 9.07 2.61 -1.51
N ILE A 118 10.13 3.07 -0.85
CA ILE A 118 10.20 4.42 -0.27
C ILE A 118 10.26 5.47 -1.38
N ALA A 119 11.05 5.22 -2.43
CA ALA A 119 11.15 6.12 -3.59
C ALA A 119 9.84 6.20 -4.39
N ALA A 120 9.00 5.19 -4.29
CA ALA A 120 7.68 5.17 -4.95
C ALA A 120 6.64 6.07 -4.26
N LEU A 121 6.79 6.36 -2.97
CA LEU A 121 5.79 7.09 -2.19
C LEU A 121 5.37 8.45 -2.79
N PRO A 122 6.27 9.32 -3.25
CA PRO A 122 5.86 10.60 -3.84
C PRO A 122 4.94 10.44 -5.06
N PHE A 123 5.13 9.37 -5.84
CA PHE A 123 4.28 9.07 -7.01
C PHE A 123 2.90 8.57 -6.59
N LEU A 124 2.84 7.74 -5.56
CA LEU A 124 1.59 7.29 -4.97
C LEU A 124 0.81 8.45 -4.36
N GLU A 125 1.49 9.33 -3.63
CA GLU A 125 0.88 10.53 -3.05
C GLU A 125 0.24 11.40 -4.13
N LYS A 126 0.97 11.65 -5.22
CA LYS A 126 0.47 12.43 -6.37
C LYS A 126 -0.77 11.76 -6.98
N TYR A 127 -0.70 10.45 -7.23
CA TYR A 127 -1.79 9.69 -7.81
C TYR A 127 -3.07 9.80 -6.98
N TYR A 128 -2.99 9.53 -5.69
CA TYR A 128 -4.17 9.59 -4.81
C TYR A 128 -4.64 11.01 -4.55
N LYS A 129 -3.75 11.99 -4.52
CA LYS A 129 -4.13 13.41 -4.44
C LYS A 129 -4.99 13.83 -5.64
N GLU A 130 -4.62 13.41 -6.84
CA GLU A 130 -5.38 13.68 -8.06
C GLU A 130 -6.76 13.03 -8.04
N LEU A 131 -6.94 11.92 -7.31
CA LEU A 131 -8.23 11.26 -7.09
C LEU A 131 -9.07 11.89 -5.97
N GLY A 132 -8.59 12.98 -5.35
CA GLY A 132 -9.32 13.71 -4.33
C GLY A 132 -9.06 13.24 -2.89
N PHE A 133 -8.08 12.37 -2.67
CA PHE A 133 -7.66 12.01 -1.32
C PHE A 133 -6.90 13.16 -0.66
N LYS A 134 -7.24 13.45 0.59
CA LYS A 134 -6.65 14.56 1.35
C LYS A 134 -5.51 14.11 2.25
N PHE A 135 -5.55 12.87 2.70
CA PHE A 135 -4.58 12.33 3.64
C PHE A 135 -3.94 11.07 3.08
N PHE A 136 -2.65 10.92 3.33
CA PHE A 136 -1.86 9.74 3.02
C PHE A 136 -1.18 9.27 4.30
N GLU A 137 -1.47 8.04 4.71
CA GLU A 137 -1.00 7.48 5.97
C GLU A 137 -0.24 6.18 5.71
N ILE A 138 0.82 5.98 6.48
CA ILE A 138 1.58 4.72 6.48
C ILE A 138 1.52 4.17 7.89
N ALA A 139 0.90 3.01 8.06
CA ALA A 139 0.96 2.25 9.29
C ALA A 139 2.25 1.43 9.29
N GLY A 140 3.21 1.83 10.09
CA GLY A 140 4.52 1.23 10.10
C GLY A 140 5.12 1.09 11.49
N ARG A 141 6.25 0.40 11.56
CA ARG A 141 7.02 0.25 12.80
C ARG A 141 7.73 1.56 13.16
N LYS A 142 8.06 1.69 14.44
CA LYS A 142 8.68 2.89 15.02
C LYS A 142 9.95 3.36 14.29
N GLY A 143 10.76 2.44 13.75
CA GLY A 143 11.99 2.78 13.01
C GLY A 143 11.75 3.57 11.72
N TRP A 144 10.54 3.59 11.20
CA TRP A 144 10.18 4.31 9.99
C TRP A 144 10.09 5.83 10.18
N GLU A 145 9.91 6.29 11.41
CA GLU A 145 9.84 7.71 11.71
C GLU A 145 11.06 8.50 11.18
N LYS A 146 12.27 7.97 11.41
CA LYS A 146 13.51 8.60 10.95
C LYS A 146 13.61 8.70 9.43
N VAL A 147 13.09 7.69 8.72
CA VAL A 147 13.15 7.59 7.26
C VAL A 147 12.08 8.46 6.61
N MET A 148 10.91 8.54 7.23
CA MET A 148 9.74 9.22 6.67
C MET A 148 9.68 10.71 6.98
N LYS A 149 10.26 11.16 8.08
CA LYS A 149 10.26 12.57 8.47
C LYS A 149 10.85 13.49 7.41
N PRO A 150 12.00 13.19 6.77
CA PRO A 150 12.53 14.00 5.68
C PRO A 150 11.62 14.07 4.46
N LEU A 151 10.68 13.12 4.30
CA LEU A 151 9.71 13.08 3.23
C LEU A 151 8.42 13.86 3.55
N GLY A 152 8.37 14.56 4.68
CA GLY A 152 7.22 15.36 5.09
C GLY A 152 6.16 14.62 5.90
N TYR A 153 6.45 13.40 6.35
CA TYR A 153 5.54 12.63 7.20
C TYR A 153 5.73 13.00 8.66
N ASP A 154 4.62 13.26 9.34
CA ASP A 154 4.57 13.51 10.77
C ASP A 154 4.09 12.27 11.51
N PHE A 155 4.71 11.99 12.64
CA PHE A 155 4.22 10.97 13.57
C PHE A 155 2.96 11.48 14.29
N LYS A 156 1.82 10.80 14.14
CA LYS A 156 0.52 11.30 14.61
C LYS A 156 -0.03 10.59 15.82
N ASN A 157 0.22 9.29 15.98
CA ASN A 157 -0.32 8.54 17.11
C ASN A 157 0.47 7.27 17.42
N ILE A 158 0.22 6.73 18.62
CA ILE A 158 0.67 5.41 19.06
C ILE A 158 -0.58 4.56 19.27
N THR A 159 -0.57 3.36 18.71
CA THR A 159 -1.60 2.36 18.99
C THR A 159 -1.11 1.42 20.08
N ILE A 160 -1.90 1.29 21.15
CA ILE A 160 -1.69 0.34 22.23
C ILE A 160 -2.83 -0.65 22.19
N ARG A 161 -2.52 -1.95 22.14
CA ARG A 161 -3.52 -3.00 21.95
C ARG A 161 -3.43 -4.06 23.01
N LYS A 162 -4.58 -4.59 23.37
CA LYS A 162 -4.73 -5.76 24.22
C LYS A 162 -5.80 -6.68 23.62
N SER A 163 -5.50 -7.95 23.48
CA SER A 163 -6.52 -8.95 23.16
C SER A 163 -7.40 -9.20 24.38
N LEU A 164 -8.70 -9.30 24.15
CA LEU A 164 -9.68 -9.56 25.20
C LEU A 164 -10.10 -11.03 25.20
#